data_608941f7c55c5ae20b5999b945a7888e
#
_entry.id   608941f7c55c5ae20b5999b945a7888e
#
_cell.length_a   1.000
_cell.length_b   1.000
_cell.length_c   1.000
_cell.angle_alpha   90.00
_cell.angle_beta   90.00
_cell.angle_gamma   90.00
#
_symmetry.space_group_name_H-M   'P 1'
#
loop_
_entity.id
_entity.type
_entity.pdbx_description
1 polymer ?
#
loop_
_entity_poly.entity_id
_entity_poly.type
_entity_poly.pdbx_seq_one_letter_code
_entity_poly.pdbx_strand_id
1 'polypeptide(L)'
;MRLNRLFFGALCLLSSVTLAVAQEQSSVTCYAYQLGGVNVQLDYDQAQSKPVELFLEYNDGTIDTLHYFSYDEQLARYELRSRSSDSFAMIPRSKRMDLHLLELILRFKGETHTLLLHNVSDAMGVFIHDMQAGDTNLRNGPKGDVVCQLDKKGTYLLSVCAVQDGWWRICANQISVYETEIEGVAAIRKSGDAWIHSSVIAMDTRNYGGQKLHLRDRPSSEGRIVYSFTKEILLRPLEWRGEWVKVQTVDKKHQGWIHSQWLCGNPLTTCA
;
A
#
# COMPACT_ATOMS: atom_id res chain seq x y z
N MET A 1 -42.90 5.99 -75.03
CA MET A 1 -41.71 6.89 -75.04
C MET A 1 -41.43 7.36 -73.64
N ARG A 2 -40.21 7.22 -73.13
CA ARG A 2 -39.57 7.55 -71.85
C ARG A 2 -39.53 6.38 -70.79
N LEU A 3 -38.37 5.78 -70.77
CA LEU A 3 -37.83 4.84 -69.76
C LEU A 3 -37.71 5.53 -68.40
N ASN A 4 -38.24 4.88 -67.38
CA ASN A 4 -37.86 5.19 -65.98
C ASN A 4 -36.93 4.10 -65.48
N ARG A 5 -35.65 4.46 -65.23
CA ARG A 5 -34.65 3.64 -64.61
C ARG A 5 -34.87 3.64 -63.09
N LEU A 6 -35.13 2.48 -62.54
CA LEU A 6 -35.08 2.22 -61.10
C LEU A 6 -33.64 2.08 -60.69
N PHE A 7 -33.19 2.98 -59.81
CA PHE A 7 -31.92 2.86 -59.08
C PHE A 7 -32.12 1.99 -57.84
N PHE A 8 -31.48 0.80 -57.86
CA PHE A 8 -31.30 -0.02 -56.67
C PHE A 8 -30.10 0.57 -55.89
N GLY A 9 -30.39 1.22 -54.76
CA GLY A 9 -29.36 1.61 -53.81
C GLY A 9 -28.95 0.43 -52.93
N ALA A 10 -27.75 -0.07 -53.14
CA ALA A 10 -27.16 -1.05 -52.24
C ALA A 10 -26.72 -0.35 -50.95
N LEU A 11 -27.40 -0.69 -49.86
CA LEU A 11 -27.04 -0.24 -48.50
C LEU A 11 -25.84 -1.08 -48.01
N CYS A 12 -24.64 -0.55 -48.15
CA CYS A 12 -23.47 -1.12 -47.49
C CYS A 12 -23.55 -0.90 -45.97
N LEU A 13 -23.91 -1.94 -45.25
CA LEU A 13 -23.71 -2.03 -43.80
C LEU A 13 -22.22 -2.16 -43.52
N LEU A 14 -21.58 -1.04 -43.23
CA LEU A 14 -20.24 -1.02 -42.62
C LEU A 14 -20.40 -1.47 -41.16
N SER A 15 -20.15 -2.76 -40.92
CA SER A 15 -19.92 -3.27 -39.57
C SER A 15 -18.57 -2.69 -39.08
N SER A 16 -18.67 -1.67 -38.24
CA SER A 16 -17.53 -1.17 -37.47
C SER A 16 -17.13 -2.27 -36.46
N VAL A 17 -16.12 -3.03 -36.83
CA VAL A 17 -15.38 -3.87 -35.88
C VAL A 17 -14.59 -2.92 -34.99
N THR A 18 -15.11 -2.61 -33.83
CA THR A 18 -14.36 -1.99 -32.75
C THR A 18 -13.34 -3.01 -32.27
N LEU A 19 -12.11 -2.89 -32.75
CA LEU A 19 -10.95 -3.54 -32.13
C LEU A 19 -10.87 -2.95 -30.71
N ALA A 20 -11.34 -3.71 -29.72
CA ALA A 20 -10.96 -3.48 -28.34
C ALA A 20 -9.45 -3.75 -28.23
N VAL A 21 -8.65 -2.69 -28.26
CA VAL A 21 -7.27 -2.76 -27.84
C VAL A 21 -7.33 -3.09 -26.34
N ALA A 22 -7.08 -4.36 -26.01
CA ALA A 22 -6.83 -4.75 -24.63
C ALA A 22 -5.63 -3.90 -24.19
N GLN A 23 -5.86 -2.95 -23.29
CA GLN A 23 -4.79 -2.28 -22.58
C GLN A 23 -4.07 -3.40 -21.83
N GLU A 24 -2.87 -3.77 -22.30
CA GLU A 24 -1.96 -4.60 -21.51
C GLU A 24 -1.76 -3.86 -20.19
N GLN A 25 -2.39 -4.37 -19.14
CA GLN A 25 -2.10 -3.92 -17.78
C GLN A 25 -0.62 -4.16 -17.55
N SER A 26 0.12 -3.09 -17.31
CA SER A 26 1.54 -3.16 -16.98
C SER A 26 1.72 -4.20 -15.86
N SER A 27 2.53 -5.23 -16.12
CA SER A 27 2.89 -6.24 -15.11
C SER A 27 3.87 -5.68 -14.07
N VAL A 28 4.27 -4.43 -14.21
CA VAL A 28 5.26 -3.78 -13.36
C VAL A 28 4.57 -3.22 -12.12
N THR A 29 5.05 -3.65 -10.97
CA THR A 29 4.65 -3.17 -9.64
C THR A 29 5.79 -2.34 -9.06
N CYS A 30 5.46 -1.17 -8.53
CA CYS A 30 6.41 -0.30 -7.87
C CYS A 30 6.41 -0.54 -6.36
N TYR A 31 7.60 -0.75 -5.80
CA TYR A 31 7.83 -0.87 -4.36
C TYR A 31 8.71 0.29 -3.89
N ALA A 32 8.43 0.86 -2.73
CA ALA A 32 9.20 1.99 -2.22
C ALA A 32 9.50 1.89 -0.71
N TYR A 33 10.57 2.58 -0.33
CA TYR A 33 10.99 2.78 1.06
C TYR A 33 11.72 4.12 1.20
N GLN A 34 11.50 4.82 2.32
CA GLN A 34 12.23 6.04 2.63
C GLN A 34 13.41 5.70 3.56
N LEU A 35 14.63 5.91 3.09
CA LEU A 35 15.86 5.68 3.85
C LEU A 35 16.59 7.02 4.07
N GLY A 36 16.39 7.64 5.24
CA GLY A 36 17.18 8.78 5.67
C GLY A 36 17.36 9.90 4.62
N GLY A 37 16.30 10.42 4.04
CA GLY A 37 16.37 11.46 3.00
C GLY A 37 16.65 10.95 1.59
N VAL A 38 16.64 9.63 1.38
CA VAL A 38 16.69 8.99 0.06
C VAL A 38 15.41 8.19 -0.14
N ASN A 39 14.68 8.46 -1.22
CA ASN A 39 13.55 7.63 -1.63
C ASN A 39 14.10 6.46 -2.44
N VAL A 40 13.91 5.25 -1.93
CA VAL A 40 14.30 3.99 -2.60
C VAL A 40 13.07 3.44 -3.29
N GLN A 41 13.08 3.36 -4.61
CA GLN A 41 11.99 2.85 -5.41
C GLN A 41 12.47 1.70 -6.29
N LEU A 42 11.76 0.57 -6.26
CA LEU A 42 12.05 -0.60 -7.08
C LEU A 42 10.87 -0.89 -7.99
N ASP A 43 11.11 -0.93 -9.28
CA ASP A 43 10.18 -1.45 -10.27
C ASP A 43 10.40 -2.95 -10.44
N TYR A 44 9.34 -3.73 -10.27
CA TYR A 44 9.37 -5.19 -10.29
C TYR A 44 8.35 -5.75 -11.28
N ASP A 45 8.81 -6.56 -12.23
CA ASP A 45 7.95 -7.27 -13.17
C ASP A 45 7.39 -8.54 -12.53
N GLN A 46 6.10 -8.50 -12.18
CA GLN A 46 5.39 -9.61 -11.55
C GLN A 46 5.28 -10.82 -12.49
N ALA A 47 5.07 -10.58 -13.79
CA ALA A 47 4.91 -11.67 -14.76
C ALA A 47 6.20 -12.46 -14.96
N GLN A 48 7.34 -11.78 -14.93
CA GLN A 48 8.67 -12.41 -15.06
C GLN A 48 9.29 -12.75 -13.71
N SER A 49 8.67 -12.31 -12.60
CA SER A 49 9.17 -12.48 -11.22
C SER A 49 10.61 -11.95 -11.07
N LYS A 50 10.89 -10.77 -11.61
CA LYS A 50 12.21 -10.17 -11.56
C LYS A 50 12.18 -8.65 -11.36
N PRO A 51 13.23 -8.08 -10.71
CA PRO A 51 13.40 -6.63 -10.66
C PRO A 51 13.70 -6.06 -12.05
N VAL A 52 13.18 -4.87 -12.33
CA VAL A 52 13.44 -4.11 -13.55
C VAL A 52 14.57 -3.13 -13.28
N GLU A 53 14.33 -2.14 -12.43
CA GLU A 53 15.28 -1.10 -12.02
C GLU A 53 15.01 -0.68 -10.58
N LEU A 54 16.06 -0.18 -9.90
CA LEU A 54 15.95 0.42 -8.59
C LEU A 54 16.49 1.86 -8.65
N PHE A 55 15.71 2.79 -8.16
CA PHE A 55 16.01 4.22 -8.12
C PHE A 55 16.32 4.66 -6.71
N LEU A 56 17.39 5.42 -6.55
CA LEU A 56 17.74 6.14 -5.33
C LEU A 56 17.59 7.62 -5.61
N GLU A 57 16.45 8.20 -5.23
CA GLU A 57 16.15 9.61 -5.41
C GLU A 57 16.54 10.37 -4.15
N TYR A 58 17.46 11.33 -4.28
CA TYR A 58 17.97 12.14 -3.18
C TYR A 58 17.15 13.42 -3.02
N ASN A 59 17.23 14.04 -1.83
CA ASN A 59 16.50 15.27 -1.51
C ASN A 59 16.83 16.46 -2.40
N ASP A 60 17.99 16.46 -3.05
CA ASP A 60 18.40 17.48 -4.01
C ASP A 60 17.85 17.24 -5.43
N GLY A 61 17.06 16.19 -5.61
CA GLY A 61 16.47 15.79 -6.89
C GLY A 61 17.41 14.98 -7.79
N THR A 62 18.61 14.65 -7.33
CA THR A 62 19.47 13.70 -8.08
C THR A 62 18.96 12.28 -7.95
N ILE A 63 19.12 11.48 -9.00
CA ILE A 63 18.69 10.08 -9.06
C ILE A 63 19.87 9.21 -9.44
N ASP A 64 20.16 8.20 -8.64
CA ASP A 64 21.05 7.09 -9.00
C ASP A 64 20.21 5.87 -9.36
N THR A 65 20.46 5.28 -10.52
CA THR A 65 19.69 4.13 -11.03
C THR A 65 20.54 2.88 -11.01
N LEU A 66 20.05 1.85 -10.32
CA LEU A 66 20.66 0.53 -10.31
C LEU A 66 19.95 -0.36 -11.32
N HIS A 67 20.70 -0.87 -12.26
CA HIS A 67 20.20 -1.76 -13.33
C HIS A 67 20.49 -3.22 -12.99
N TYR A 68 19.70 -4.12 -13.55
CA TYR A 68 19.95 -5.55 -13.47
C TYR A 68 21.39 -5.87 -13.90
N PHE A 69 22.09 -6.60 -13.03
CA PHE A 69 23.48 -7.02 -13.26
C PHE A 69 23.58 -8.54 -13.44
N SER A 70 23.06 -9.31 -12.49
CA SER A 70 23.16 -10.77 -12.50
C SER A 70 22.05 -11.45 -11.68
N TYR A 71 21.91 -12.75 -11.88
CA TYR A 71 21.12 -13.64 -11.04
C TYR A 71 22.00 -14.75 -10.48
N ASP A 72 22.01 -14.90 -9.16
CA ASP A 72 22.72 -15.97 -8.45
C ASP A 72 21.74 -17.13 -8.22
N GLU A 73 21.93 -18.24 -8.94
CA GLU A 73 21.07 -19.42 -8.83
C GLU A 73 21.19 -20.14 -7.48
N GLN A 74 22.38 -20.13 -6.87
CA GLN A 74 22.63 -20.82 -5.60
C GLN A 74 21.93 -20.11 -4.44
N LEU A 75 21.98 -18.78 -4.44
CA LEU A 75 21.38 -17.93 -3.40
C LEU A 75 19.97 -17.47 -3.79
N ALA A 76 19.49 -17.85 -4.98
CA ALA A 76 18.21 -17.46 -5.53
C ALA A 76 17.93 -15.95 -5.37
N ARG A 77 18.86 -15.11 -5.82
CA ARG A 77 18.74 -13.65 -5.69
C ARG A 77 19.21 -12.92 -6.93
N TYR A 78 18.60 -11.78 -7.19
CA TYR A 78 18.99 -10.82 -8.22
C TYR A 78 19.97 -9.81 -7.64
N GLU A 79 20.91 -9.37 -8.46
CA GLU A 79 21.81 -8.27 -8.15
C GLU A 79 21.59 -7.12 -9.14
N LEU A 80 21.42 -5.90 -8.62
CA LEU A 80 21.36 -4.65 -9.37
C LEU A 80 22.54 -3.80 -8.98
N ARG A 81 23.14 -3.09 -9.95
CA ARG A 81 24.29 -2.20 -9.74
C ARG A 81 24.08 -0.84 -10.37
N SER A 82 24.56 0.20 -9.70
CA SER A 82 24.71 1.52 -10.28
C SER A 82 25.83 1.54 -11.31
N ARG A 83 25.72 2.40 -12.32
CA ARG A 83 26.78 2.72 -13.28
C ARG A 83 27.55 3.96 -12.86
N SER A 84 27.00 4.77 -11.96
CA SER A 84 27.53 6.06 -11.54
C SER A 84 28.13 6.05 -10.14
N SER A 85 27.87 5.03 -9.35
CA SER A 85 28.34 4.89 -7.97
C SER A 85 28.73 3.45 -7.63
N ASP A 86 29.18 3.22 -6.40
CA ASP A 86 29.45 1.88 -5.85
C ASP A 86 28.19 1.21 -5.22
N SER A 87 27.01 1.81 -5.48
CA SER A 87 25.75 1.29 -4.95
C SER A 87 25.35 -0.01 -5.65
N PHE A 88 24.90 -0.97 -4.84
CA PHE A 88 24.29 -2.18 -5.36
C PHE A 88 23.14 -2.66 -4.48
N ALA A 89 22.22 -3.41 -5.05
CA ALA A 89 21.12 -4.05 -4.34
C ALA A 89 21.05 -5.55 -4.62
N MET A 90 20.69 -6.32 -3.60
CA MET A 90 20.42 -7.75 -3.70
C MET A 90 18.96 -8.00 -3.33
N ILE A 91 18.20 -8.62 -4.23
CA ILE A 91 16.77 -8.86 -4.09
C ILE A 91 16.55 -10.38 -4.10
N PRO A 92 16.10 -10.99 -2.99
CA PRO A 92 15.77 -12.40 -2.96
C PRO A 92 14.68 -12.73 -4.00
N ARG A 93 14.86 -13.82 -4.74
CA ARG A 93 13.78 -14.37 -5.56
C ARG A 93 12.79 -15.08 -4.66
N SER A 94 11.68 -14.43 -4.35
CA SER A 94 10.60 -15.05 -3.60
C SER A 94 9.73 -15.91 -4.51
N LYS A 95 9.51 -17.16 -4.14
CA LYS A 95 8.50 -18.03 -4.79
C LYS A 95 7.07 -17.65 -4.39
N ARG A 96 6.91 -16.90 -3.35
CA ARG A 96 5.67 -16.27 -2.88
C ARG A 96 6.05 -14.84 -2.50
N MET A 97 5.95 -13.94 -3.42
CA MET A 97 5.97 -12.53 -3.05
C MET A 97 4.71 -12.28 -2.23
N ASP A 98 4.91 -11.83 -1.01
CA ASP A 98 3.88 -11.05 -0.36
C ASP A 98 3.74 -9.81 -1.27
N LEU A 99 2.63 -9.71 -2.00
CA LEU A 99 2.40 -8.65 -2.98
C LEU A 99 2.49 -7.25 -2.37
N HIS A 100 2.48 -7.16 -1.03
CA HIS A 100 2.54 -5.91 -0.28
C HIS A 100 3.95 -5.49 0.11
N LEU A 101 4.84 -6.46 0.36
CA LEU A 101 6.18 -6.21 0.91
C LEU A 101 7.25 -6.95 0.11
N LEU A 102 8.38 -6.29 -0.11
CA LEU A 102 9.55 -6.87 -0.75
C LEU A 102 10.81 -6.53 0.04
N GLU A 103 11.50 -7.57 0.50
CA GLU A 103 12.79 -7.39 1.18
C GLU A 103 13.91 -7.21 0.15
N LEU A 104 14.83 -6.28 0.42
CA LEU A 104 16.08 -6.16 -0.30
C LEU A 104 17.23 -5.76 0.62
N ILE A 105 18.45 -6.12 0.21
CA ILE A 105 19.68 -5.64 0.82
C ILE A 105 20.25 -4.57 -0.11
N LEU A 106 20.38 -3.35 0.39
CA LEU A 106 20.94 -2.21 -0.34
C LEU A 106 22.28 -1.82 0.28
N ARG A 107 23.34 -1.77 -0.53
CA ARG A 107 24.58 -1.10 -0.17
C ARG A 107 24.62 0.24 -0.89
N PHE A 108 24.78 1.30 -0.09
CA PHE A 108 24.86 2.65 -0.62
C PHE A 108 25.65 3.54 0.35
N LYS A 109 26.50 4.44 -0.17
CA LYS A 109 27.41 5.29 0.62
C LYS A 109 28.27 4.51 1.61
N GLY A 110 28.72 3.31 1.21
CA GLY A 110 29.57 2.44 2.06
C GLY A 110 28.85 1.66 3.14
N GLU A 111 27.57 1.91 3.40
CA GLU A 111 26.74 1.22 4.38
C GLU A 111 25.83 0.16 3.74
N THR A 112 25.49 -0.87 4.52
CA THR A 112 24.59 -1.93 4.08
C THR A 112 23.32 -1.89 4.91
N HIS A 113 22.18 -1.82 4.22
CA HIS A 113 20.83 -1.73 4.81
C HIS A 113 19.99 -2.91 4.35
N THR A 114 19.26 -3.54 5.27
CA THR A 114 18.17 -4.46 4.92
C THR A 114 16.88 -3.67 4.95
N LEU A 115 16.21 -3.55 3.80
CA LEU A 115 15.02 -2.74 3.63
C LEU A 115 13.82 -3.63 3.34
N LEU A 116 12.67 -3.24 3.88
CA LEU A 116 11.38 -3.85 3.56
C LEU A 116 10.56 -2.83 2.78
N LEU A 117 10.60 -2.92 1.45
CA LEU A 117 9.85 -2.03 0.57
C LEU A 117 8.37 -2.44 0.56
N HIS A 118 7.48 -1.45 0.45
CA HIS A 118 6.05 -1.67 0.31
C HIS A 118 5.58 -1.36 -1.12
N ASN A 119 4.57 -2.09 -1.58
CA ASN A 119 3.91 -1.79 -2.84
C ASN A 119 3.20 -0.44 -2.73
N VAL A 120 3.58 0.52 -3.59
CA VAL A 120 3.02 1.89 -3.55
C VAL A 120 1.56 1.97 -3.97
N SER A 121 1.07 0.96 -4.69
CA SER A 121 -0.34 0.86 -5.09
C SER A 121 -1.23 0.31 -3.98
N ASP A 122 -0.63 -0.35 -2.97
CA ASP A 122 -1.36 -0.97 -1.88
C ASP A 122 -1.31 -0.08 -0.65
N ALA A 123 -2.40 0.61 -0.42
CA ALA A 123 -2.59 1.40 0.78
C ALA A 123 -3.92 1.01 1.43
N MET A 124 -3.90 0.88 2.74
CA MET A 124 -5.08 0.63 3.54
C MET A 124 -5.50 1.91 4.25
N GLY A 125 -6.75 2.34 4.03
CA GLY A 125 -7.32 3.47 4.75
C GLY A 125 -7.54 3.13 6.22
N VAL A 126 -7.17 4.06 7.10
CA VAL A 126 -7.46 4.02 8.54
C VAL A 126 -7.80 5.44 9.02
N PHE A 127 -8.46 5.56 10.15
CA PHE A 127 -8.70 6.87 10.77
C PHE A 127 -8.21 6.91 12.21
N ILE A 128 -7.99 8.12 12.72
CA ILE A 128 -7.59 8.32 14.11
C ILE A 128 -8.75 7.98 15.04
N HIS A 129 -8.50 7.06 15.95
CA HIS A 129 -9.40 6.67 17.04
C HIS A 129 -8.61 6.54 18.33
N ASP A 130 -8.11 7.68 18.82
CA ASP A 130 -7.31 7.75 20.03
C ASP A 130 -8.17 8.16 21.21
N MET A 131 -8.34 7.24 22.17
CA MET A 131 -9.13 7.40 23.39
C MET A 131 -8.30 7.98 24.54
N GLN A 132 -7.01 8.25 24.35
CA GLN A 132 -6.16 8.82 25.37
C GLN A 132 -6.35 10.34 25.47
N ALA A 133 -5.98 10.94 26.58
CA ALA A 133 -5.92 12.38 26.71
C ALA A 133 -4.73 12.95 25.90
N GLY A 134 -4.91 14.13 25.31
CA GLY A 134 -3.89 14.82 24.52
C GLY A 134 -3.88 14.44 23.06
N ASP A 135 -2.95 15.03 22.30
CA ASP A 135 -2.84 14.88 20.87
C ASP A 135 -2.24 13.53 20.47
N THR A 136 -2.57 13.08 19.26
CA THR A 136 -2.05 11.83 18.70
C THR A 136 -0.68 12.06 18.08
N ASN A 137 0.33 11.32 18.53
CA ASN A 137 1.70 11.44 18.04
C ASN A 137 1.95 10.63 16.79
N LEU A 138 2.50 11.27 15.75
CA LEU A 138 3.17 10.65 14.63
C LEU A 138 4.68 10.65 14.88
N ARG A 139 5.37 9.57 14.49
CA ARG A 139 6.79 9.37 14.80
C ARG A 139 7.60 9.08 13.54
N ASN A 140 8.92 9.30 13.58
CA ASN A 140 9.84 9.03 12.48
C ASN A 140 10.20 7.53 12.30
N GLY A 141 9.62 6.66 13.14
CA GLY A 141 9.81 5.21 13.08
C GLY A 141 9.06 4.52 14.21
N PRO A 142 9.02 3.18 14.22
CA PRO A 142 8.51 2.40 15.36
C PRO A 142 9.23 2.80 16.65
N LYS A 143 8.48 3.34 17.62
CA LYS A 143 9.00 3.87 18.89
C LYS A 143 9.99 5.04 18.75
N GLY A 144 10.09 5.65 17.57
CA GLY A 144 10.99 6.77 17.27
C GLY A 144 10.51 8.09 17.87
N ASP A 145 11.17 9.19 17.48
CA ASP A 145 10.85 10.54 17.92
C ASP A 145 9.54 11.05 17.34
N VAL A 146 8.85 11.93 18.07
CA VAL A 146 7.63 12.58 17.60
C VAL A 146 7.98 13.61 16.54
N VAL A 147 7.40 13.48 15.35
CA VAL A 147 7.59 14.39 14.21
C VAL A 147 6.39 15.30 13.96
N CYS A 148 5.21 14.87 14.43
CA CYS A 148 3.98 15.66 14.33
C CYS A 148 2.99 15.23 15.40
N GLN A 149 2.14 16.15 15.83
CA GLN A 149 1.02 15.89 16.74
C GLN A 149 -0.28 16.28 16.03
N LEU A 150 -1.22 15.36 16.03
CA LEU A 150 -2.57 15.55 15.48
C LEU A 150 -3.51 15.88 16.65
N ASP A 151 -4.14 17.03 16.59
CA ASP A 151 -5.08 17.44 17.62
C ASP A 151 -6.37 16.59 17.62
N LYS A 152 -7.21 16.77 18.63
CA LYS A 152 -8.48 16.04 18.76
C LYS A 152 -9.65 16.73 18.04
N LYS A 153 -9.41 17.87 17.38
CA LYS A 153 -10.48 18.67 16.75
C LYS A 153 -10.73 18.23 15.31
N GLY A 154 -9.69 17.73 14.63
CA GLY A 154 -9.77 17.30 13.24
C GLY A 154 -10.15 15.83 13.09
N THR A 155 -10.77 15.49 11.96
CA THR A 155 -10.92 14.11 11.49
C THR A 155 -9.77 13.79 10.54
N TYR A 156 -8.94 12.84 10.93
CA TYR A 156 -7.76 12.46 10.15
C TYR A 156 -7.95 11.10 9.51
N LEU A 157 -7.90 11.09 8.20
CA LEU A 157 -7.82 9.87 7.39
C LEU A 157 -6.38 9.66 6.97
N LEU A 158 -5.89 8.46 7.19
CA LEU A 158 -4.53 8.06 6.87
C LEU A 158 -4.57 6.89 5.92
N SER A 159 -3.66 6.87 4.96
CA SER A 159 -3.36 5.67 4.21
C SER A 159 -2.08 5.07 4.74
N VAL A 160 -2.12 3.81 5.14
CA VAL A 160 -0.97 3.08 5.68
C VAL A 160 -0.55 1.97 4.72
N CYS A 161 0.76 1.73 4.60
CA CYS A 161 1.33 0.87 3.57
C CYS A 161 2.32 -0.18 4.10
N ALA A 162 2.71 -0.09 5.35
CA ALA A 162 3.55 -1.10 5.98
C ALA A 162 3.26 -1.18 7.48
N VAL A 163 3.54 -2.34 8.09
CA VAL A 163 3.39 -2.53 9.53
C VAL A 163 4.61 -3.26 10.09
N GLN A 164 5.09 -2.76 11.23
CA GLN A 164 6.16 -3.38 12.01
C GLN A 164 5.82 -3.26 13.50
N ASP A 165 5.72 -4.39 14.19
CA ASP A 165 5.48 -4.45 15.65
C ASP A 165 4.29 -3.59 16.13
N GLY A 166 3.18 -3.59 15.37
CA GLY A 166 2.01 -2.78 15.65
C GLY A 166 2.14 -1.30 15.31
N TRP A 167 3.24 -0.88 14.70
CA TRP A 167 3.43 0.46 14.14
C TRP A 167 3.16 0.43 12.65
N TRP A 168 2.35 1.35 12.17
CA TRP A 168 1.96 1.50 10.78
C TRP A 168 2.66 2.69 10.15
N ARG A 169 3.32 2.46 9.02
CA ARG A 169 3.90 3.51 8.21
C ARG A 169 2.81 4.19 7.40
N ILE A 170 2.76 5.50 7.47
CA ILE A 170 1.85 6.32 6.66
C ILE A 170 2.47 6.46 5.28
N CYS A 171 1.69 6.17 4.23
CA CYS A 171 2.15 6.34 2.86
C CYS A 171 2.34 7.83 2.56
N ALA A 172 3.43 8.16 1.88
CA ALA A 172 3.71 9.53 1.48
C ALA A 172 2.51 10.16 0.76
N ASN A 173 2.26 11.43 1.05
CA ASN A 173 1.20 12.24 0.44
C ASN A 173 -0.26 11.81 0.68
N GLN A 174 -0.52 10.86 1.60
CA GLN A 174 -1.85 10.31 1.81
C GLN A 174 -2.42 10.56 3.22
N ILE A 175 -2.13 11.72 3.80
CA ILE A 175 -2.82 12.21 4.98
C ILE A 175 -3.90 13.18 4.49
N SER A 176 -5.17 12.81 4.66
CA SER A 176 -6.29 13.72 4.43
C SER A 176 -6.73 14.30 5.76
N VAL A 177 -6.83 15.62 5.82
CA VAL A 177 -7.31 16.37 6.97
C VAL A 177 -8.62 17.03 6.58
N TYR A 178 -9.68 16.74 7.33
CA TYR A 178 -10.94 17.45 7.22
C TYR A 178 -10.93 18.56 8.28
N GLU A 179 -11.17 19.80 7.83
CA GLU A 179 -11.41 21.01 8.61
C GLU A 179 -10.19 21.88 8.95
N THR A 180 -8.99 21.37 9.17
CA THR A 180 -7.82 22.23 9.49
C THR A 180 -6.52 21.65 8.98
N GLU A 181 -5.71 22.46 8.33
CA GLU A 181 -4.34 22.09 8.00
C GLU A 181 -3.45 22.28 9.23
N ILE A 182 -2.80 21.20 9.68
CA ILE A 182 -1.93 21.20 10.84
C ILE A 182 -0.49 21.41 10.42
N GLU A 183 0.19 22.31 11.13
CA GLU A 183 1.63 22.50 11.02
C GLU A 183 2.35 21.14 11.23
N GLY A 184 3.20 20.76 10.31
CA GLY A 184 3.88 19.45 10.31
C GLY A 184 3.27 18.39 9.39
N VAL A 185 1.96 18.39 9.10
CA VAL A 185 1.37 17.48 8.12
C VAL A 185 1.95 17.72 6.72
N ALA A 186 2.18 18.98 6.35
CA ALA A 186 2.83 19.33 5.08
C ALA A 186 4.26 18.78 5.01
N ALA A 187 5.02 18.82 6.11
CA ALA A 187 6.37 18.25 6.17
C ALA A 187 6.34 16.72 6.04
N ILE A 188 5.37 16.03 6.68
CA ILE A 188 5.19 14.58 6.56
C ILE A 188 4.79 14.20 5.14
N ARG A 189 3.86 14.93 4.51
CA ARG A 189 3.49 14.73 3.10
C ARG A 189 4.70 14.84 2.17
N LYS A 190 5.67 15.68 2.52
CA LYS A 190 6.89 15.88 1.73
C LYS A 190 7.94 14.82 2.01
N SER A 191 8.14 14.41 3.26
CA SER A 191 9.17 13.44 3.67
C SER A 191 8.72 11.99 3.55
N GLY A 192 7.40 11.72 3.63
CA GLY A 192 6.84 10.37 3.61
C GLY A 192 7.21 9.49 4.80
N ASP A 193 7.83 10.05 5.83
CA ASP A 193 8.41 9.30 6.94
C ASP A 193 7.65 9.57 8.24
N ALA A 194 6.48 8.96 8.35
CA ALA A 194 5.67 9.01 9.55
C ALA A 194 5.08 7.65 9.89
N TRP A 195 5.06 7.37 11.18
CA TRP A 195 4.56 6.13 11.74
C TRP A 195 3.54 6.41 12.84
N ILE A 196 2.53 5.55 12.92
CA ILE A 196 1.46 5.62 13.91
C ILE A 196 1.23 4.24 14.53
N HIS A 197 0.91 4.20 15.81
CA HIS A 197 0.69 2.94 16.50
C HIS A 197 -0.75 2.44 16.34
N SER A 198 -0.96 1.13 16.22
CA SER A 198 -2.27 0.47 16.11
C SER A 198 -3.26 0.89 17.20
N SER A 199 -2.79 1.26 18.39
CA SER A 199 -3.67 1.61 19.51
C SER A 199 -4.45 2.90 19.32
N VAL A 200 -4.05 3.75 18.37
CA VAL A 200 -4.64 5.08 18.15
C VAL A 200 -5.33 5.21 16.80
N ILE A 201 -5.41 4.13 16.04
CA ILE A 201 -6.12 4.08 14.74
C ILE A 201 -7.22 3.02 14.77
N ALA A 202 -8.20 3.16 13.88
CA ALA A 202 -9.27 2.20 13.70
C ALA A 202 -9.76 2.15 12.24
N MET A 203 -10.58 1.17 11.98
CA MET A 203 -11.36 0.96 10.76
C MET A 203 -12.76 0.51 11.15
N ASP A 204 -13.76 0.90 10.37
CA ASP A 204 -15.11 0.38 10.48
C ASP A 204 -15.26 -0.94 9.70
N THR A 205 -16.25 -1.74 10.06
CA THR A 205 -16.63 -2.91 9.26
C THR A 205 -17.74 -2.54 8.27
N ARG A 206 -17.72 -3.19 7.07
CA ARG A 206 -18.61 -2.89 5.93
C ARG A 206 -19.83 -3.83 5.86
N ASN A 207 -20.37 -4.28 6.98
CA ASN A 207 -21.52 -5.16 7.00
C ASN A 207 -22.86 -4.40 7.12
N TYR A 208 -23.00 -3.33 6.33
CA TYR A 208 -24.16 -2.41 6.30
C TYR A 208 -25.51 -3.11 6.04
N GLY A 209 -25.50 -4.26 5.37
CA GLY A 209 -26.68 -5.10 5.16
C GLY A 209 -26.91 -6.15 6.25
N GLY A 210 -26.25 -6.04 7.40
CA GLY A 210 -26.39 -7.00 8.50
C GLY A 210 -25.72 -8.35 8.25
N GLN A 211 -24.76 -8.42 7.34
CA GLN A 211 -23.98 -9.63 7.07
C GLN A 211 -23.26 -10.07 8.34
N LYS A 212 -23.27 -11.38 8.58
CA LYS A 212 -22.49 -11.97 9.67
C LYS A 212 -21.04 -12.09 9.27
N LEU A 213 -20.17 -11.30 9.91
CA LEU A 213 -18.73 -11.33 9.71
C LEU A 213 -18.03 -12.20 10.75
N HIS A 214 -16.82 -12.64 10.42
CA HIS A 214 -16.03 -13.54 11.23
C HIS A 214 -14.57 -13.07 11.33
N LEU A 215 -14.04 -13.09 12.55
CA LEU A 215 -12.59 -13.09 12.76
C LEU A 215 -12.10 -14.54 12.79
N ARG A 216 -10.93 -14.78 12.17
CA ARG A 216 -10.36 -16.12 12.01
C ARG A 216 -8.98 -16.22 12.67
N ASP A 217 -8.55 -17.43 12.99
CA ASP A 217 -7.25 -17.68 13.63
C ASP A 217 -6.06 -17.54 12.68
N ARG A 218 -6.30 -17.59 11.35
CA ARG A 218 -5.28 -17.42 10.30
C ARG A 218 -5.82 -16.65 9.09
N PRO A 219 -4.95 -16.05 8.25
CA PRO A 219 -5.34 -15.25 7.09
C PRO A 219 -5.83 -16.16 5.93
N SER A 220 -6.99 -16.76 6.08
CA SER A 220 -7.61 -17.67 5.11
C SER A 220 -9.09 -17.83 5.35
N SER A 221 -9.88 -18.00 4.28
CA SER A 221 -11.31 -18.35 4.35
C SER A 221 -11.58 -19.67 5.09
N GLU A 222 -10.59 -20.55 5.13
CA GLU A 222 -10.65 -21.84 5.85
C GLU A 222 -10.14 -21.76 7.31
N GLY A 223 -9.65 -20.58 7.74
CA GLY A 223 -9.26 -20.37 9.12
C GLY A 223 -10.44 -20.61 10.07
N ARG A 224 -10.15 -21.21 11.25
CA ARG A 224 -11.17 -21.42 12.28
C ARG A 224 -11.72 -20.07 12.74
N ILE A 225 -13.04 -19.97 12.84
CA ILE A 225 -13.73 -18.79 13.36
C ILE A 225 -13.44 -18.67 14.86
N VAL A 226 -12.91 -17.51 15.27
CA VAL A 226 -12.62 -17.19 16.68
C VAL A 226 -13.59 -16.18 17.27
N TYR A 227 -14.25 -15.38 16.42
CA TYR A 227 -15.27 -14.42 16.81
C TYR A 227 -16.25 -14.16 15.66
N SER A 228 -17.51 -13.85 15.97
CA SER A 228 -18.53 -13.52 14.96
C SER A 228 -19.41 -12.37 15.44
N PHE A 229 -19.80 -11.50 14.50
CA PHE A 229 -20.66 -10.36 14.77
C PHE A 229 -21.51 -10.01 13.53
N THR A 230 -22.60 -9.28 13.74
CA THR A 230 -23.53 -8.82 12.69
C THR A 230 -23.71 -7.31 12.70
N LYS A 231 -23.40 -6.66 13.80
CA LYS A 231 -23.39 -5.20 13.89
C LYS A 231 -22.06 -4.67 13.37
N GLU A 232 -22.08 -3.48 12.79
CA GLU A 232 -20.87 -2.73 12.48
C GLU A 232 -20.08 -2.47 13.77
N ILE A 233 -18.78 -2.70 13.73
CA ILE A 233 -17.88 -2.50 14.86
C ILE A 233 -16.57 -1.86 14.43
N LEU A 234 -15.95 -1.15 15.36
CA LEU A 234 -14.61 -0.61 15.18
C LEU A 234 -13.56 -1.68 15.46
N LEU A 235 -12.59 -1.76 14.55
CA LEU A 235 -11.48 -2.70 14.62
C LEU A 235 -10.14 -1.95 14.51
N ARG A 236 -9.17 -2.32 15.34
CA ARG A 236 -7.80 -1.83 15.28
C ARG A 236 -6.97 -2.76 14.41
N PRO A 237 -6.32 -2.29 13.33
CA PRO A 237 -5.45 -3.12 12.51
C PRO A 237 -4.15 -3.40 13.27
N LEU A 238 -3.68 -4.67 13.24
CA LEU A 238 -2.46 -5.12 13.92
C LEU A 238 -1.39 -5.63 12.96
N GLU A 239 -1.79 -6.41 11.94
CA GLU A 239 -0.92 -7.00 10.93
C GLU A 239 -1.65 -7.02 9.58
N TRP A 240 -0.88 -7.09 8.50
CA TRP A 240 -1.42 -7.18 7.15
C TRP A 240 -0.71 -8.28 6.35
N ARG A 241 -1.46 -9.21 5.75
CA ARG A 241 -0.93 -10.29 4.91
C ARG A 241 -1.84 -10.56 3.72
N GLY A 242 -1.41 -10.15 2.53
CA GLY A 242 -2.21 -10.25 1.33
C GLY A 242 -3.55 -9.52 1.50
N GLU A 243 -4.64 -10.15 1.19
CA GLU A 243 -5.99 -9.59 1.35
C GLU A 243 -6.53 -9.67 2.79
N TRP A 244 -5.73 -10.10 3.77
CA TRP A 244 -6.15 -10.31 5.14
C TRP A 244 -5.49 -9.33 6.09
N VAL A 245 -6.31 -8.76 6.97
CA VAL A 245 -5.87 -7.89 8.05
C VAL A 245 -6.13 -8.57 9.38
N LYS A 246 -5.11 -8.68 10.22
CA LYS A 246 -5.29 -9.08 11.61
C LYS A 246 -5.77 -7.87 12.38
N VAL A 247 -6.87 -8.02 13.07
CA VAL A 247 -7.54 -6.93 13.77
C VAL A 247 -7.84 -7.31 15.21
N GLN A 248 -8.04 -6.30 16.04
CA GLN A 248 -8.52 -6.41 17.41
C GLN A 248 -9.72 -5.50 17.61
N THR A 249 -10.74 -5.97 18.33
CA THR A 249 -11.85 -5.09 18.77
C THR A 249 -11.33 -3.98 19.69
N VAL A 250 -11.97 -2.80 19.66
CA VAL A 250 -11.54 -1.64 20.47
C VAL A 250 -11.51 -1.94 21.96
N ASP A 251 -12.42 -2.80 22.46
CA ASP A 251 -12.44 -3.27 23.84
C ASP A 251 -11.38 -4.34 24.16
N LYS A 252 -10.56 -4.71 23.16
CA LYS A 252 -9.45 -5.69 23.22
C LYS A 252 -9.85 -7.13 23.55
N LYS A 253 -11.15 -7.47 23.55
CA LYS A 253 -11.61 -8.81 23.94
C LYS A 253 -11.44 -9.86 22.84
N HIS A 254 -11.50 -9.44 21.57
CA HIS A 254 -11.42 -10.35 20.44
C HIS A 254 -10.35 -9.89 19.45
N GLN A 255 -9.63 -10.86 18.90
CA GLN A 255 -8.59 -10.66 17.91
C GLN A 255 -8.64 -11.78 16.88
N GLY A 256 -8.35 -11.46 15.63
CA GLY A 256 -8.28 -12.42 14.54
C GLY A 256 -8.12 -11.77 13.18
N TRP A 257 -8.17 -12.58 12.14
CA TRP A 257 -8.02 -12.17 10.76
C TRP A 257 -9.37 -11.94 10.08
N ILE A 258 -9.48 -10.86 9.33
CA ILE A 258 -10.64 -10.55 8.50
C ILE A 258 -10.14 -10.14 7.11
N HIS A 259 -10.91 -10.44 6.06
CA HIS A 259 -10.58 -10.03 4.71
C HIS A 259 -10.77 -8.50 4.56
N SER A 260 -9.82 -7.83 3.92
CA SER A 260 -9.75 -6.36 3.81
C SER A 260 -10.99 -5.75 3.15
N GLN A 261 -11.66 -6.48 2.24
CA GLN A 261 -12.92 -6.04 1.62
C GLN A 261 -14.04 -5.69 2.65
N TRP A 262 -13.94 -6.22 3.85
CA TRP A 262 -14.91 -5.96 4.93
C TRP A 262 -14.52 -4.79 5.82
N LEU A 263 -13.45 -4.06 5.48
CA LEU A 263 -12.93 -2.95 6.27
C LEU A 263 -13.10 -1.62 5.53
N CYS A 264 -13.41 -0.57 6.28
CA CYS A 264 -13.54 0.79 5.81
C CYS A 264 -12.68 1.72 6.68
N GLY A 265 -11.72 2.40 6.07
CA GLY A 265 -10.86 3.36 6.75
C GLY A 265 -11.38 4.79 6.72
N ASN A 266 -12.62 5.01 6.33
CA ASN A 266 -13.22 6.35 6.25
C ASN A 266 -14.51 6.40 7.08
N PRO A 267 -14.51 7.01 8.27
CA PRO A 267 -15.68 7.08 9.12
C PRO A 267 -16.75 8.10 8.63
N LEU A 268 -16.43 8.88 7.59
CA LEU A 268 -17.32 9.92 7.05
C LEU A 268 -18.17 9.41 5.87
N THR A 269 -17.84 8.24 5.32
CA THR A 269 -18.56 7.65 4.19
C THR A 269 -18.73 6.15 4.39
N THR A 270 -19.79 5.59 3.82
CA THR A 270 -19.84 4.16 3.57
C THR A 270 -18.82 3.86 2.46
N CYS A 271 -17.74 3.16 2.75
CA CYS A 271 -16.80 2.71 1.72
C CYS A 271 -17.53 1.75 0.76
N ALA A 272 -18.13 2.28 -0.30
CA ALA A 272 -18.86 1.52 -1.29
C ALA A 272 -17.94 0.89 -2.32
#